data_421bb712a0992f597b02ff423278458a
#
_entry.id   421bb712a0992f597b02ff423278458a
#
_cell.length_a   1.000
_cell.length_b   1.000
_cell.length_c   1.000
_cell.angle_alpha   90.00
_cell.angle_beta   90.00
_cell.angle_gamma   90.00
#
_symmetry.space_group_name_H-M   'P 1'
#
loop_
_entity.id
_entity.type
_entity.pdbx_description
1 polymer ?
#
loop_
_entity_poly.entity_id
_entity_poly.type
_entity_poly.pdbx_seq_one_letter_code
_entity_poly.pdbx_strand_id
1 'polypeptide(L)'
;MPSDPPGPEGRAVTNAAYNPWHAGYGWTTVPERLQSAGISWKTYQEWDNFGDNNLEYFTAFKKVAAGLLGRPSLLPYELQTLAGFYLALPSMPAPVQDAAVLALENAADQLSPADRQLYDRALYRSRPGTLAAEFRKDVESGRLPQVSYLVPSEVDSEHPSGSSPAASATLLYRVLDAIASDPDLWAKTAVIVNFDENDGYFDHVPPPRPPRSVEAEWVGNQPLGLGPRVPMTIISPWTVGGFVCSQIFDHTSVTQFLETRFGITQTEIDPWRRTVSGDLTSAFDFANPRSRPTLARPQPTPPLEPRWTPTPPTEQRMPLQESGTRPARALPYQPDAYTTVNPETGSLTVHLVNAGAASTHLALYPYAGEFDEPRHYDLLGEVDDTVALSDRVYSLTLLGPNGFRREFSGATDSAAASLDVSTTIDAGTRALVLTANNSGSRALSVDVDGDRRKLAAGARGRWAVASVDGWYQAIVTVDEDPEFKRVLVGHIENGRTSVSQPT
;
A
#
# COMPACT_ATOMS: atom_id res chain seq x y z
N MET A 1 7.49 -5.10 -10.81
CA MET A 1 7.18 -5.88 -12.06
C MET A 1 7.51 -7.35 -11.81
N PRO A 2 6.68 -8.31 -12.23
CA PRO A 2 7.05 -9.71 -12.13
C PRO A 2 8.20 -9.97 -13.10
N SER A 3 9.38 -9.93 -12.57
CA SER A 3 10.60 -10.37 -13.24
C SER A 3 10.71 -11.89 -13.09
N ASP A 4 11.60 -12.52 -13.85
CA ASP A 4 12.00 -13.91 -13.60
C ASP A 4 12.25 -14.11 -12.10
N PRO A 5 12.03 -15.34 -11.58
CA PRO A 5 12.41 -15.64 -10.23
C PRO A 5 13.86 -15.15 -10.04
N PRO A 6 14.14 -14.45 -8.94
CA PRO A 6 15.44 -13.86 -8.73
C PRO A 6 16.51 -14.92 -8.89
N GLY A 7 17.53 -14.61 -9.67
CA GLY A 7 18.73 -15.43 -9.74
C GLY A 7 19.37 -15.59 -8.37
N PRO A 8 20.43 -16.39 -8.22
CA PRO A 8 21.10 -16.68 -6.95
C PRO A 8 21.49 -15.43 -6.13
N GLU A 9 21.57 -14.27 -6.80
CA GLU A 9 21.91 -12.99 -6.18
C GLU A 9 20.68 -12.13 -5.85
N GLY A 10 19.46 -12.66 -5.99
CA GLY A 10 18.22 -11.93 -5.69
C GLY A 10 17.85 -10.86 -6.74
N ARG A 11 18.48 -10.87 -7.92
CA ARG A 11 18.20 -9.91 -9.00
C ARG A 11 17.31 -10.53 -10.06
N ALA A 12 16.38 -9.74 -10.59
CA ALA A 12 15.66 -10.08 -11.79
C ALA A 12 16.63 -10.24 -12.98
N VAL A 13 16.53 -11.34 -13.69
CA VAL A 13 17.48 -11.69 -14.76
C VAL A 13 17.02 -11.19 -16.12
N THR A 14 15.70 -11.08 -16.36
CA THR A 14 15.16 -10.64 -17.65
C THR A 14 13.72 -10.11 -17.51
N ASN A 15 13.32 -9.27 -18.46
CA ASN A 15 11.94 -8.87 -18.64
C ASN A 15 11.24 -9.85 -19.58
N ALA A 16 10.31 -10.65 -19.06
CA ALA A 16 9.66 -11.73 -19.79
C ALA A 16 8.88 -11.24 -21.02
N ALA A 17 8.34 -10.01 -21.02
CA ALA A 17 7.61 -9.46 -22.18
C ALA A 17 8.53 -9.26 -23.40
N TYR A 18 9.76 -8.82 -23.18
CA TYR A 18 10.73 -8.54 -24.23
C TYR A 18 11.65 -9.72 -24.56
N ASN A 19 11.58 -10.81 -23.80
CA ASN A 19 12.40 -11.99 -24.03
C ASN A 19 11.63 -13.05 -24.86
N PRO A 20 11.98 -13.26 -26.16
CA PRO A 20 11.29 -14.22 -27.02
C PRO A 20 11.49 -15.69 -26.61
N TRP A 21 12.53 -15.99 -25.82
CA TRP A 21 12.81 -17.36 -25.35
C TRP A 21 12.18 -17.67 -24.00
N HIS A 22 11.67 -16.66 -23.28
CA HIS A 22 10.95 -16.88 -22.04
C HIS A 22 9.53 -17.35 -22.33
N ALA A 23 9.15 -18.52 -21.81
CA ALA A 23 7.83 -19.12 -22.06
C ALA A 23 6.67 -18.33 -21.46
N GLY A 24 6.96 -17.43 -20.54
CA GLY A 24 5.98 -16.70 -19.72
C GLY A 24 5.69 -17.43 -18.40
N TYR A 25 5.06 -16.71 -17.47
CA TYR A 25 4.60 -17.28 -16.20
C TYR A 25 3.31 -18.07 -16.42
N GLY A 26 3.15 -19.19 -15.69
CA GLY A 26 2.07 -20.16 -15.93
C GLY A 26 0.86 -20.04 -15.03
N TRP A 27 0.87 -19.14 -14.01
CA TRP A 27 -0.30 -19.02 -13.15
C TRP A 27 -1.40 -18.14 -13.76
N THR A 28 -2.63 -18.32 -13.26
CA THR A 28 -3.81 -17.63 -13.79
C THR A 28 -3.85 -16.17 -13.35
N THR A 29 -3.98 -15.26 -14.29
CA THR A 29 -4.07 -13.82 -14.02
C THR A 29 -5.47 -13.41 -13.56
N VAL A 30 -5.57 -12.23 -12.90
CA VAL A 30 -6.86 -11.65 -12.51
C VAL A 30 -7.77 -11.42 -13.72
N PRO A 31 -7.32 -10.86 -14.86
CA PRO A 31 -8.13 -10.73 -16.06
C PRO A 31 -8.68 -12.07 -16.60
N GLU A 32 -7.92 -13.16 -16.55
CA GLU A 32 -8.42 -14.48 -16.92
C GLU A 32 -9.53 -14.97 -15.97
N ARG A 33 -9.42 -14.68 -14.67
CA ARG A 33 -10.49 -14.99 -13.69
C ARG A 33 -11.75 -14.15 -13.92
N LEU A 34 -11.59 -12.85 -14.19
CA LEU A 34 -12.69 -11.98 -14.58
C LEU A 34 -13.39 -12.51 -15.82
N GLN A 35 -12.63 -12.89 -16.86
CA GLN A 35 -13.18 -13.46 -18.09
C GLN A 35 -13.95 -14.76 -17.85
N SER A 36 -13.40 -15.66 -17.03
CA SER A 36 -14.06 -16.92 -16.67
C SER A 36 -15.35 -16.71 -15.89
N ALA A 37 -15.44 -15.62 -15.12
CA ALA A 37 -16.65 -15.22 -14.39
C ALA A 37 -17.64 -14.40 -15.24
N GLY A 38 -17.34 -14.19 -16.54
CA GLY A 38 -18.21 -13.41 -17.43
C GLY A 38 -18.15 -11.89 -17.21
N ILE A 39 -17.16 -11.41 -16.46
CA ILE A 39 -16.93 -9.99 -16.20
C ILE A 39 -16.13 -9.39 -17.37
N SER A 40 -16.66 -8.29 -17.95
CA SER A 40 -15.97 -7.60 -19.03
C SER A 40 -14.79 -6.79 -18.50
N TRP A 41 -13.67 -6.86 -19.20
CA TRP A 41 -12.45 -6.14 -18.85
C TRP A 41 -11.66 -5.75 -20.11
N LYS A 42 -10.80 -4.74 -20.02
CA LYS A 42 -9.90 -4.30 -21.10
C LYS A 42 -8.73 -3.50 -20.52
N THR A 43 -7.57 -3.62 -21.14
CA THR A 43 -6.41 -2.75 -20.95
C THR A 43 -6.39 -1.69 -22.04
N TYR A 44 -6.41 -0.43 -21.66
CA TYR A 44 -6.18 0.73 -22.54
C TYR A 44 -4.72 1.11 -22.43
N GLN A 45 -4.03 1.11 -23.57
CA GLN A 45 -2.59 1.36 -23.65
C GLN A 45 -2.21 1.84 -25.06
N GLU A 46 -1.04 2.44 -25.17
CA GLU A 46 -0.49 2.91 -26.46
C GLU A 46 0.66 2.02 -26.93
N TRP A 47 1.22 2.28 -28.14
CA TRP A 47 2.37 1.56 -28.67
C TRP A 47 3.51 1.51 -27.65
N ASP A 48 3.84 2.65 -27.04
CA ASP A 48 4.64 2.70 -25.83
C ASP A 48 3.72 2.54 -24.63
N ASN A 49 4.03 1.62 -23.75
CA ASN A 49 3.38 1.41 -22.46
C ASN A 49 4.41 1.20 -21.35
N PHE A 50 5.64 1.59 -21.58
CA PHE A 50 6.79 1.45 -20.68
C PHE A 50 7.03 0.02 -20.16
N GLY A 51 6.38 -0.99 -20.75
CA GLY A 51 6.43 -2.39 -20.29
C GLY A 51 5.50 -2.71 -19.12
N ASP A 52 4.62 -1.80 -18.73
CA ASP A 52 3.78 -1.89 -17.52
C ASP A 52 2.51 -2.72 -17.71
N ASN A 53 2.24 -3.21 -18.91
CA ASN A 53 1.22 -4.24 -19.08
C ASN A 53 1.76 -5.61 -18.69
N ASN A 54 1.64 -5.96 -17.45
CA ASN A 54 2.13 -7.22 -16.89
C ASN A 54 1.51 -8.47 -17.53
N LEU A 55 0.41 -8.38 -18.25
CA LEU A 55 -0.20 -9.53 -18.94
C LEU A 55 0.73 -10.11 -20.01
N GLU A 56 1.58 -9.29 -20.62
CA GLU A 56 2.56 -9.75 -21.62
C GLU A 56 3.66 -10.65 -21.04
N TYR A 57 3.75 -10.76 -19.71
CA TYR A 57 4.68 -11.68 -19.03
C TYR A 57 4.15 -13.12 -18.93
N PHE A 58 2.84 -13.34 -19.17
CA PHE A 58 2.18 -14.63 -18.92
C PHE A 58 2.01 -15.47 -20.19
N THR A 59 2.12 -16.80 -20.02
CA THR A 59 2.11 -17.78 -21.11
C THR A 59 0.88 -17.66 -22.02
N ALA A 60 -0.30 -17.44 -21.46
CA ALA A 60 -1.55 -17.31 -22.22
C ALA A 60 -1.47 -16.16 -23.25
N PHE A 61 -0.98 -15.01 -22.84
CA PHE A 61 -0.90 -13.81 -23.66
C PHE A 61 0.31 -13.86 -24.62
N LYS A 62 1.45 -14.40 -24.17
CA LYS A 62 2.61 -14.63 -25.06
C LYS A 62 2.29 -15.57 -26.22
N LYS A 63 1.43 -16.56 -26.01
CA LYS A 63 0.95 -17.46 -27.07
C LYS A 63 0.18 -16.71 -28.15
N VAL A 64 -0.73 -15.84 -27.76
CA VAL A 64 -1.50 -14.98 -28.67
C VAL A 64 -0.56 -14.05 -29.41
N ALA A 65 0.34 -13.38 -28.71
CA ALA A 65 1.34 -12.47 -29.28
C ALA A 65 2.23 -13.18 -30.33
N ALA A 66 2.72 -14.39 -30.04
CA ALA A 66 3.50 -15.18 -30.99
C ALA A 66 2.68 -15.59 -32.24
N GLY A 67 1.40 -15.90 -32.07
CA GLY A 67 0.47 -16.17 -33.19
C GLY A 67 0.32 -14.98 -34.14
N LEU A 68 0.26 -13.77 -33.61
CA LEU A 68 0.19 -12.53 -34.41
C LEU A 68 1.44 -12.26 -35.22
N LEU A 69 2.62 -12.56 -34.69
CA LEU A 69 3.91 -12.36 -35.37
C LEU A 69 4.25 -13.48 -36.38
N GLY A 70 3.44 -14.54 -36.43
CA GLY A 70 3.56 -15.64 -37.35
C GLY A 70 4.80 -16.50 -37.10
N ARG A 71 5.96 -16.10 -37.64
CA ARG A 71 7.25 -16.78 -37.42
C ARG A 71 8.26 -15.85 -36.75
N PRO A 72 8.09 -15.55 -35.44
CA PRO A 72 8.93 -14.58 -34.76
C PRO A 72 10.44 -14.87 -34.88
N SER A 73 10.84 -16.14 -34.89
CA SER A 73 12.25 -16.55 -35.02
C SER A 73 12.93 -16.13 -36.31
N LEU A 74 12.17 -15.71 -37.33
CA LEU A 74 12.71 -15.18 -38.59
C LEU A 74 12.85 -13.66 -38.58
N LEU A 75 12.37 -12.99 -37.55
CA LEU A 75 12.47 -11.53 -37.36
C LEU A 75 13.78 -11.18 -36.65
N PRO A 76 14.27 -9.93 -36.78
CA PRO A 76 15.28 -9.39 -35.86
C PRO A 76 14.85 -9.60 -34.41
N TYR A 77 15.82 -9.80 -33.52
CA TYR A 77 15.57 -10.13 -32.12
C TYR A 77 14.58 -9.15 -31.46
N GLU A 78 14.76 -7.87 -31.72
CA GLU A 78 13.96 -6.77 -31.16
C GLU A 78 12.47 -6.85 -31.56
N LEU A 79 12.17 -7.53 -32.70
CA LEU A 79 10.81 -7.67 -33.23
C LEU A 79 10.19 -9.05 -32.94
N GLN A 80 10.89 -9.92 -32.20
CA GLN A 80 10.41 -11.28 -31.93
C GLN A 80 9.34 -11.36 -30.82
N THR A 81 9.07 -10.27 -30.14
CA THR A 81 7.97 -10.14 -29.17
C THR A 81 7.02 -9.05 -29.59
N LEU A 82 5.76 -9.11 -29.15
CA LEU A 82 4.78 -8.08 -29.45
C LEU A 82 5.16 -6.74 -28.80
N ALA A 83 5.68 -6.79 -27.58
CA ALA A 83 6.20 -5.61 -26.88
C ALA A 83 7.34 -4.96 -27.68
N GLY A 84 8.32 -5.74 -28.15
CA GLY A 84 9.42 -5.26 -28.98
C GLY A 84 8.94 -4.72 -30.33
N PHE A 85 7.96 -5.38 -30.96
CA PHE A 85 7.35 -4.91 -32.20
C PHE A 85 6.76 -3.49 -32.03
N TYR A 86 5.92 -3.27 -31.01
CA TYR A 86 5.31 -1.97 -30.76
C TYR A 86 6.34 -0.90 -30.37
N LEU A 87 7.36 -1.26 -29.60
CA LEU A 87 8.45 -0.36 -29.21
C LEU A 87 9.26 0.14 -30.42
N ALA A 88 9.39 -0.68 -31.45
CA ALA A 88 10.13 -0.33 -32.66
C ALA A 88 9.32 0.58 -33.62
N LEU A 89 8.00 0.56 -33.58
CA LEU A 89 7.15 1.30 -34.53
C LEU A 89 7.47 2.81 -34.61
N PRO A 90 7.65 3.56 -33.49
CA PRO A 90 7.92 5.00 -33.57
C PRO A 90 9.20 5.36 -34.34
N SER A 91 10.17 4.43 -34.42
CA SER A 91 11.43 4.64 -35.16
C SER A 91 11.32 4.39 -36.66
N MET A 92 10.19 3.82 -37.12
CA MET A 92 9.98 3.48 -38.54
C MET A 92 9.40 4.68 -39.31
N PRO A 93 9.66 4.81 -40.64
CA PRO A 93 8.95 5.78 -41.48
C PRO A 93 7.43 5.55 -41.47
N ALA A 94 6.62 6.61 -41.49
CA ALA A 94 5.15 6.52 -41.36
C ALA A 94 4.47 5.51 -42.33
N PRO A 95 4.85 5.37 -43.62
CA PRO A 95 4.24 4.36 -44.49
C PRO A 95 4.58 2.93 -44.04
N VAL A 96 5.74 2.71 -43.40
CA VAL A 96 6.14 1.41 -42.88
C VAL A 96 5.38 1.10 -41.59
N GLN A 97 5.20 2.09 -40.70
CA GLN A 97 4.35 1.98 -39.51
C GLN A 97 2.93 1.53 -39.89
N ASP A 98 2.31 2.24 -40.86
CA ASP A 98 0.95 1.92 -41.31
C ASP A 98 0.84 0.53 -41.88
N ALA A 99 1.81 0.12 -42.70
CA ALA A 99 1.85 -1.23 -43.27
C ALA A 99 2.06 -2.30 -42.19
N ALA A 100 2.92 -2.07 -41.21
CA ALA A 100 3.17 -2.97 -40.09
C ALA A 100 1.94 -3.16 -39.20
N VAL A 101 1.27 -2.07 -38.84
CA VAL A 101 0.02 -2.09 -38.06
C VAL A 101 -1.07 -2.82 -38.83
N LEU A 102 -1.25 -2.54 -40.12
CA LEU A 102 -2.22 -3.25 -40.96
C LEU A 102 -1.92 -4.74 -41.05
N ALA A 103 -0.64 -5.14 -41.18
CA ALA A 103 -0.26 -6.55 -41.16
C ALA A 103 -0.59 -7.24 -39.83
N LEU A 104 -0.39 -6.55 -38.72
CA LEU A 104 -0.74 -7.04 -37.38
C LEU A 104 -2.27 -7.22 -37.24
N GLU A 105 -3.08 -6.25 -37.68
CA GLU A 105 -4.54 -6.35 -37.67
C GLU A 105 -5.05 -7.50 -38.56
N ASN A 106 -4.48 -7.66 -39.77
CA ASN A 106 -4.82 -8.79 -40.64
C ASN A 106 -4.44 -10.15 -39.99
N ALA A 107 -3.36 -10.23 -39.23
CA ALA A 107 -3.01 -11.41 -38.45
C ALA A 107 -3.99 -11.64 -37.30
N ALA A 108 -4.43 -10.58 -36.62
CA ALA A 108 -5.42 -10.65 -35.57
C ALA A 108 -6.78 -11.17 -36.08
N ASP A 109 -7.17 -10.84 -37.30
CA ASP A 109 -8.38 -11.35 -37.94
C ASP A 109 -8.35 -12.87 -38.24
N GLN A 110 -7.16 -13.47 -38.23
CA GLN A 110 -6.97 -14.91 -38.39
C GLN A 110 -6.92 -15.69 -37.09
N LEU A 111 -6.92 -15.02 -35.95
CA LEU A 111 -6.93 -15.68 -34.65
C LEU A 111 -8.24 -16.42 -34.40
N SER A 112 -8.19 -17.41 -33.51
CA SER A 112 -9.41 -17.99 -32.98
C SER A 112 -10.26 -16.92 -32.27
N PRO A 113 -11.60 -17.05 -32.19
CA PRO A 113 -12.43 -16.07 -31.46
C PRO A 113 -11.98 -15.81 -30.02
N ALA A 114 -11.48 -16.83 -29.33
CA ALA A 114 -10.94 -16.70 -27.97
C ALA A 114 -9.63 -15.91 -27.93
N ASP A 115 -8.69 -16.22 -28.83
CA ASP A 115 -7.41 -15.52 -28.90
C ASP A 115 -7.59 -14.08 -29.39
N ARG A 116 -8.52 -13.85 -30.35
CA ARG A 116 -8.87 -12.50 -30.79
C ARG A 116 -9.42 -11.67 -29.63
N GLN A 117 -10.26 -12.25 -28.78
CA GLN A 117 -10.77 -11.57 -27.59
C GLN A 117 -9.66 -11.21 -26.60
N LEU A 118 -8.68 -12.10 -26.39
CA LEU A 118 -7.51 -11.80 -25.55
C LEU A 118 -6.65 -10.69 -26.17
N TYR A 119 -6.43 -10.70 -27.47
CA TYR A 119 -5.73 -9.62 -28.17
C TYR A 119 -6.43 -8.29 -27.98
N ASP A 120 -7.72 -8.20 -28.28
CA ASP A 120 -8.49 -6.95 -28.23
C ASP A 120 -8.57 -6.38 -26.80
N ARG A 121 -8.58 -7.25 -25.79
CA ARG A 121 -8.69 -6.84 -24.38
C ARG A 121 -7.36 -6.56 -23.70
N ALA A 122 -6.33 -7.33 -24.03
CA ALA A 122 -5.06 -7.32 -23.29
C ALA A 122 -3.90 -6.72 -24.05
N LEU A 123 -3.80 -7.00 -25.36
CA LEU A 123 -2.58 -6.84 -26.13
C LEU A 123 -2.64 -5.74 -27.20
N TYR A 124 -3.84 -5.35 -27.61
CA TYR A 124 -4.03 -4.25 -28.55
C TYR A 124 -3.47 -2.96 -27.98
N ARG A 125 -2.66 -2.24 -28.79
CA ARG A 125 -2.09 -0.95 -28.41
C ARG A 125 -2.50 0.10 -29.44
N SER A 126 -3.09 1.17 -28.95
CA SER A 126 -3.49 2.32 -29.76
C SER A 126 -2.30 3.20 -30.15
N ARG A 127 -2.50 4.11 -31.10
CA ARG A 127 -1.45 5.06 -31.53
C ARG A 127 -1.08 6.02 -30.40
N PRO A 128 0.17 6.52 -30.37
CA PRO A 128 0.60 7.50 -29.36
C PRO A 128 -0.34 8.70 -29.26
N GLY A 129 -0.66 9.12 -28.03
CA GLY A 129 -1.55 10.24 -27.71
C GLY A 129 -3.04 9.96 -27.82
N THR A 130 -3.46 8.69 -28.04
CA THR A 130 -4.88 8.35 -28.28
C THR A 130 -5.56 7.58 -27.16
N LEU A 131 -4.85 7.17 -26.08
CA LEU A 131 -5.40 6.36 -24.98
C LEU A 131 -6.70 6.97 -24.43
N ALA A 132 -6.67 8.24 -24.04
CA ALA A 132 -7.84 8.91 -23.48
C ALA A 132 -9.00 9.03 -24.49
N ALA A 133 -8.70 9.14 -25.78
CA ALA A 133 -9.72 9.19 -26.84
C ALA A 133 -10.38 7.82 -27.04
N GLU A 134 -9.60 6.73 -27.02
CA GLU A 134 -10.13 5.37 -27.10
C GLU A 134 -11.00 5.04 -25.86
N PHE A 135 -10.57 5.44 -24.68
CA PHE A 135 -11.34 5.29 -23.46
C PHE A 135 -12.67 6.07 -23.55
N ARG A 136 -12.62 7.33 -23.94
CA ARG A 136 -13.82 8.19 -24.12
C ARG A 136 -14.80 7.60 -25.14
N LYS A 137 -14.31 7.08 -26.25
CA LYS A 137 -15.13 6.43 -27.28
C LYS A 137 -15.93 5.24 -26.71
N ASP A 138 -15.32 4.43 -25.84
CA ASP A 138 -16.02 3.31 -25.21
C ASP A 138 -17.03 3.82 -24.17
N VAL A 139 -16.74 4.92 -23.44
CA VAL A 139 -17.70 5.59 -22.55
C VAL A 139 -18.92 6.08 -23.36
N GLU A 140 -18.70 6.90 -24.39
CA GLU A 140 -19.76 7.54 -25.19
C GLU A 140 -20.61 6.52 -25.95
N SER A 141 -20.06 5.38 -26.31
CA SER A 141 -20.79 4.31 -27.00
C SER A 141 -21.43 3.28 -26.05
N GLY A 142 -21.32 3.47 -24.72
CA GLY A 142 -21.86 2.54 -23.72
C GLY A 142 -21.15 1.17 -23.70
N ARG A 143 -19.92 1.08 -24.22
CA ARG A 143 -19.14 -0.16 -24.28
C ARG A 143 -18.01 -0.22 -23.25
N LEU A 144 -17.95 0.74 -22.33
CA LEU A 144 -16.93 0.70 -21.28
C LEU A 144 -17.04 -0.61 -20.50
N PRO A 145 -15.94 -1.40 -20.37
CA PRO A 145 -15.95 -2.64 -19.61
C PRO A 145 -16.19 -2.41 -18.11
N GLN A 146 -16.60 -3.47 -17.41
CA GLN A 146 -16.77 -3.44 -15.95
C GLN A 146 -15.44 -3.19 -15.21
N VAL A 147 -14.33 -3.67 -15.79
CA VAL A 147 -12.98 -3.41 -15.29
C VAL A 147 -12.13 -2.87 -16.42
N SER A 148 -11.57 -1.69 -16.24
CA SER A 148 -10.70 -1.00 -17.19
C SER A 148 -9.33 -0.77 -16.55
N TYR A 149 -8.28 -1.32 -17.14
CA TYR A 149 -6.90 -1.02 -16.79
C TYR A 149 -6.39 0.04 -17.75
N LEU A 150 -5.88 1.14 -17.22
CA LEU A 150 -5.27 2.21 -18.02
C LEU A 150 -3.78 2.20 -17.73
N VAL A 151 -3.00 1.91 -18.77
CA VAL A 151 -1.53 1.84 -18.72
C VAL A 151 -0.99 2.98 -19.56
N PRO A 152 -0.50 4.07 -18.93
CA PRO A 152 0.00 5.23 -19.67
C PRO A 152 1.30 4.90 -20.42
N SER A 153 1.62 5.73 -21.42
CA SER A 153 2.95 5.75 -22.02
C SER A 153 3.97 6.39 -21.07
N GLU A 154 5.28 6.22 -21.30
CA GLU A 154 6.33 6.83 -20.48
C GLU A 154 6.10 8.34 -20.29
N VAL A 155 5.70 9.06 -21.35
CA VAL A 155 5.50 10.53 -21.29
C VAL A 155 4.29 10.96 -20.46
N ASP A 156 3.32 10.08 -20.23
CA ASP A 156 2.10 10.36 -19.46
C ASP A 156 2.06 9.60 -18.11
N SER A 157 3.13 8.87 -17.75
CA SER A 157 3.18 7.99 -16.58
C SER A 157 3.66 8.64 -15.28
N GLU A 158 4.21 9.86 -15.35
CA GLU A 158 4.93 10.51 -14.24
C GLU A 158 6.31 9.90 -13.93
N HIS A 159 6.81 8.99 -14.79
CA HIS A 159 8.14 8.41 -14.63
C HIS A 159 9.22 9.51 -14.60
N PRO A 160 10.16 9.52 -13.62
CA PRO A 160 11.06 10.66 -13.37
C PRO A 160 11.95 11.04 -14.55
N SER A 161 12.31 10.08 -15.39
CA SER A 161 13.23 10.32 -16.53
C SER A 161 12.53 10.70 -17.84
N GLY A 162 11.22 10.48 -17.95
CA GLY A 162 10.49 10.63 -19.23
C GLY A 162 9.22 11.45 -19.15
N SER A 163 8.74 11.76 -17.96
CA SER A 163 7.43 12.38 -17.75
C SER A 163 7.47 13.51 -16.70
N SER A 164 6.31 14.02 -16.37
CA SER A 164 6.10 15.02 -15.31
C SER A 164 4.73 14.82 -14.66
N PRO A 165 4.56 15.28 -13.40
CA PRO A 165 3.25 15.27 -12.72
C PRO A 165 2.14 15.99 -13.49
N ALA A 166 2.48 17.02 -14.29
CA ALA A 166 1.51 17.73 -15.12
C ALA A 166 1.01 16.88 -16.30
N ALA A 167 1.85 15.99 -16.83
CA ALA A 167 1.48 15.09 -17.92
C ALA A 167 0.47 14.05 -17.44
N SER A 168 0.79 13.33 -16.34
CA SER A 168 -0.10 12.33 -15.75
C SER A 168 -1.42 12.94 -15.28
N ALA A 169 -1.37 14.13 -14.66
CA ALA A 169 -2.58 14.88 -14.26
C ALA A 169 -3.46 15.23 -15.46
N THR A 170 -2.85 15.53 -16.61
CA THR A 170 -3.61 15.84 -17.86
C THR A 170 -4.30 14.59 -18.40
N LEU A 171 -3.64 13.45 -18.41
CA LEU A 171 -4.25 12.17 -18.79
C LEU A 171 -5.40 11.82 -17.84
N LEU A 172 -5.15 11.85 -16.53
CA LEU A 172 -6.16 11.58 -15.51
C LEU A 172 -7.38 12.49 -15.64
N TYR A 173 -7.15 13.79 -15.88
CA TYR A 173 -8.26 14.72 -16.11
C TYR A 173 -9.13 14.30 -17.29
N ARG A 174 -8.53 13.92 -18.44
CA ARG A 174 -9.27 13.47 -19.63
C ARG A 174 -10.11 12.23 -19.36
N VAL A 175 -9.58 11.28 -18.58
CA VAL A 175 -10.28 10.05 -18.16
C VAL A 175 -11.47 10.42 -17.26
N LEU A 176 -11.23 11.22 -16.22
CA LEU A 176 -12.28 11.66 -15.30
C LEU A 176 -13.35 12.50 -15.99
N ASP A 177 -12.98 13.37 -16.93
CA ASP A 177 -13.92 14.16 -17.73
C ASP A 177 -14.80 13.26 -18.62
N ALA A 178 -14.24 12.19 -19.17
CA ALA A 178 -15.02 11.20 -19.92
C ALA A 178 -16.05 10.51 -19.01
N ILE A 179 -15.65 10.00 -17.83
CA ILE A 179 -16.56 9.36 -16.87
C ILE A 179 -17.62 10.36 -16.36
N ALA A 180 -17.20 11.58 -16.04
CA ALA A 180 -18.07 12.62 -15.51
C ALA A 180 -19.05 13.20 -16.54
N SER A 181 -18.84 12.96 -17.85
CA SER A 181 -19.80 13.35 -18.88
C SER A 181 -21.11 12.57 -18.83
N ASP A 182 -21.10 11.38 -18.22
CA ASP A 182 -22.26 10.54 -17.98
C ASP A 182 -22.51 10.39 -16.46
N PRO A 183 -23.55 11.05 -15.90
CA PRO A 183 -23.89 10.97 -14.48
C PRO A 183 -24.23 9.55 -14.00
N ASP A 184 -24.85 8.72 -14.86
CA ASP A 184 -25.19 7.33 -14.51
C ASP A 184 -23.97 6.44 -14.48
N LEU A 185 -22.99 6.71 -15.31
CA LEU A 185 -21.69 6.05 -15.26
C LEU A 185 -20.92 6.48 -14.01
N TRP A 186 -20.83 7.80 -13.72
CA TRP A 186 -20.20 8.30 -12.50
C TRP A 186 -20.78 7.65 -11.25
N ALA A 187 -22.11 7.56 -11.15
CA ALA A 187 -22.81 7.03 -9.97
C ALA A 187 -22.42 5.60 -9.58
N LYS A 188 -21.76 4.85 -10.46
CA LYS A 188 -21.37 3.44 -10.26
C LYS A 188 -19.90 3.14 -10.57
N THR A 189 -19.06 4.17 -10.68
CA THR A 189 -17.65 4.01 -11.04
C THR A 189 -16.74 4.36 -9.86
N ALA A 190 -15.70 3.55 -9.68
CA ALA A 190 -14.54 3.88 -8.85
C ALA A 190 -13.29 3.90 -9.73
N VAL A 191 -12.55 5.01 -9.69
CA VAL A 191 -11.25 5.15 -10.33
C VAL A 191 -10.19 5.03 -9.24
N ILE A 192 -9.28 4.08 -9.40
CA ILE A 192 -8.15 3.85 -8.51
C ILE A 192 -6.91 4.30 -9.25
N VAL A 193 -6.26 5.35 -8.75
CA VAL A 193 -4.97 5.82 -9.24
C VAL A 193 -3.91 5.28 -8.31
N ASN A 194 -3.06 4.42 -8.83
CA ASN A 194 -2.07 3.70 -8.07
C ASN A 194 -0.70 3.84 -8.72
N PHE A 195 0.30 4.20 -7.91
CA PHE A 195 1.69 4.22 -8.34
C PHE A 195 2.29 2.83 -8.15
N ASP A 196 3.19 2.42 -9.01
CA ASP A 196 3.83 1.11 -9.01
C ASP A 196 4.99 1.03 -8.01
N GLU A 197 5.76 2.10 -7.88
CA GLU A 197 6.90 2.16 -6.98
C GLU A 197 7.09 3.58 -6.40
N ASN A 198 8.04 3.72 -5.49
CA ASN A 198 8.31 4.98 -4.78
C ASN A 198 9.34 5.88 -5.48
N ASP A 199 9.86 5.50 -6.63
CA ASP A 199 10.86 6.24 -7.43
C ASP A 199 12.10 6.72 -6.64
N GLY A 200 12.47 5.97 -5.61
CA GLY A 200 13.58 6.34 -4.71
C GLY A 200 13.24 7.44 -3.71
N TYR A 201 12.00 7.92 -3.64
CA TYR A 201 11.59 8.84 -2.59
C TYR A 201 11.62 8.17 -1.23
N PHE A 202 12.09 8.94 -0.23
CA PHE A 202 12.18 8.49 1.14
C PHE A 202 10.78 8.30 1.76
N ASP A 203 10.59 7.19 2.50
CA ASP A 203 9.44 6.99 3.38
C ASP A 203 9.90 6.87 4.84
N HIS A 204 9.20 7.53 5.76
CA HIS A 204 9.51 7.52 7.19
C HIS A 204 8.72 6.46 7.97
N VAL A 205 7.83 5.70 7.31
CA VAL A 205 7.07 4.62 7.94
C VAL A 205 7.68 3.27 7.55
N PRO A 206 8.17 2.48 8.51
CA PRO A 206 8.67 1.14 8.22
C PRO A 206 7.57 0.25 7.66
N PRO A 207 7.83 -0.47 6.55
CA PRO A 207 6.85 -1.39 5.99
C PRO A 207 6.68 -2.63 6.86
N PRO A 208 5.51 -3.29 6.80
CA PRO A 208 5.34 -4.63 7.35
C PRO A 208 6.39 -5.60 6.81
N ARG A 209 7.01 -6.35 7.72
CA ARG A 209 8.03 -7.36 7.41
C ARG A 209 7.43 -8.75 7.57
N PRO A 210 7.53 -9.64 6.57
CA PRO A 210 7.01 -10.99 6.65
C PRO A 210 7.79 -11.84 7.66
N PRO A 211 7.12 -12.77 8.37
CA PRO A 211 7.82 -13.75 9.19
C PRO A 211 8.64 -14.71 8.31
N ARG A 212 9.75 -15.23 8.83
CA ARG A 212 10.63 -16.15 8.09
C ARG A 212 9.95 -17.41 7.58
N SER A 213 8.85 -17.80 8.17
CA SER A 213 8.05 -18.96 7.75
C SER A 213 7.33 -18.75 6.42
N VAL A 214 7.21 -17.51 5.94
CA VAL A 214 6.61 -17.18 4.64
C VAL A 214 7.73 -17.08 3.61
N GLU A 215 8.25 -18.23 3.17
CA GLU A 215 9.44 -18.32 2.30
C GLU A 215 9.28 -17.54 0.98
N ALA A 216 8.07 -17.47 0.41
CA ALA A 216 7.79 -16.75 -0.82
C ALA A 216 8.02 -15.23 -0.72
N GLU A 217 8.05 -14.69 0.51
CA GLU A 217 8.30 -13.28 0.78
C GLU A 217 9.77 -12.99 1.14
N TRP A 218 10.68 -13.92 0.83
CA TRP A 218 12.10 -13.76 1.11
C TRP A 218 12.96 -14.12 -0.09
N VAL A 219 14.00 -13.33 -0.32
CA VAL A 219 15.07 -13.63 -1.27
C VAL A 219 16.37 -13.76 -0.50
N GLY A 220 16.80 -15.00 -0.25
CA GLY A 220 17.89 -15.26 0.69
C GLY A 220 17.55 -14.73 2.08
N ASN A 221 18.33 -13.76 2.55
CA ASN A 221 18.12 -13.10 3.84
C ASN A 221 17.36 -11.75 3.75
N GLN A 222 16.95 -11.34 2.55
CA GLN A 222 16.24 -10.09 2.33
C GLN A 222 14.73 -10.33 2.28
N PRO A 223 13.93 -9.63 3.11
CA PRO A 223 12.48 -9.67 2.98
C PRO A 223 12.05 -8.90 1.72
N LEU A 224 11.09 -9.43 0.99
CA LEU A 224 10.36 -8.69 -0.03
C LEU A 224 9.36 -7.74 0.64
N GLY A 225 8.45 -8.29 1.43
CA GLY A 225 7.48 -7.51 2.20
C GLY A 225 6.66 -6.54 1.32
N LEU A 226 6.19 -5.45 1.91
CA LEU A 226 5.39 -4.45 1.19
C LEU A 226 6.24 -3.33 0.56
N GLY A 227 7.49 -3.14 1.01
CA GLY A 227 8.34 -2.05 0.56
C GLY A 227 7.91 -0.65 1.08
N PRO A 228 8.59 0.42 0.65
CA PRO A 228 8.20 1.79 0.94
C PRO A 228 6.79 2.10 0.43
N ARG A 229 6.07 3.01 1.11
CA ARG A 229 4.73 3.39 0.67
C ARG A 229 4.77 4.15 -0.65
N VAL A 230 3.75 3.91 -1.47
CA VAL A 230 3.47 4.65 -2.70
C VAL A 230 2.14 5.38 -2.60
N PRO A 231 1.94 6.49 -3.32
CA PRO A 231 0.66 7.17 -3.34
C PRO A 231 -0.45 6.30 -3.94
N MET A 232 -1.65 6.38 -3.35
CA MET A 232 -2.88 5.85 -3.94
C MET A 232 -4.01 6.84 -3.74
N THR A 233 -4.81 7.07 -4.79
CA THR A 233 -6.01 7.92 -4.73
C THR A 233 -7.21 7.17 -5.30
N ILE A 234 -8.31 7.15 -4.54
CA ILE A 234 -9.57 6.54 -4.98
C ILE A 234 -10.59 7.63 -5.22
N ILE A 235 -11.10 7.70 -6.46
CA ILE A 235 -12.03 8.73 -6.91
C ILE A 235 -13.35 8.07 -7.30
N SER A 236 -14.40 8.33 -6.52
CA SER A 236 -15.72 7.72 -6.72
C SER A 236 -16.81 8.51 -5.98
N PRO A 237 -18.11 8.26 -6.24
CA PRO A 237 -19.19 8.85 -5.43
C PRO A 237 -19.06 8.56 -3.93
N TRP A 238 -18.45 7.45 -3.57
CA TRP A 238 -18.33 6.96 -2.19
C TRP A 238 -17.05 7.43 -1.47
N THR A 239 -16.16 8.16 -2.19
CA THR A 239 -14.89 8.65 -1.61
C THR A 239 -14.75 10.17 -1.66
N VAL A 240 -15.73 10.89 -2.23
CA VAL A 240 -15.73 12.37 -2.28
C VAL A 240 -15.64 12.96 -0.87
N GLY A 241 -14.70 13.89 -0.66
CA GLY A 241 -14.56 14.63 0.59
C GLY A 241 -13.11 14.74 1.11
N GLY A 242 -12.12 14.27 0.36
CA GLY A 242 -10.71 14.39 0.73
C GLY A 242 -10.33 13.57 1.98
N PHE A 243 -10.94 12.40 2.15
CA PHE A 243 -10.67 11.51 3.27
C PHE A 243 -9.29 10.85 3.15
N VAL A 244 -8.62 10.72 4.29
CA VAL A 244 -7.47 9.84 4.47
C VAL A 244 -7.95 8.49 5.00
N CYS A 245 -7.40 7.38 4.49
CA CYS A 245 -7.57 6.04 5.02
C CYS A 245 -6.21 5.48 5.39
N SER A 246 -5.96 5.31 6.68
CA SER A 246 -4.67 4.86 7.22
C SER A 246 -4.61 3.35 7.47
N GLN A 247 -5.55 2.57 6.92
CA GLN A 247 -5.41 1.12 6.88
C GLN A 247 -4.21 0.76 5.98
N ILE A 248 -3.50 -0.30 6.33
CA ILE A 248 -2.41 -0.80 5.49
C ILE A 248 -3.01 -1.46 4.24
N PHE A 249 -2.55 -1.00 3.09
CA PHE A 249 -2.85 -1.56 1.78
C PHE A 249 -1.55 -1.86 1.04
N ASP A 250 -1.63 -2.76 0.06
CA ASP A 250 -0.58 -3.02 -0.92
C ASP A 250 -1.18 -3.19 -2.33
N HIS A 251 -0.37 -3.51 -3.33
CA HIS A 251 -0.87 -3.70 -4.69
C HIS A 251 -1.89 -4.84 -4.80
N THR A 252 -1.82 -5.85 -3.92
CA THR A 252 -2.82 -6.94 -3.90
C THR A 252 -4.18 -6.47 -3.41
N SER A 253 -4.25 -5.33 -2.70
CA SER A 253 -5.51 -4.76 -2.21
C SER A 253 -6.49 -4.42 -3.33
N VAL A 254 -5.98 -3.99 -4.51
CA VAL A 254 -6.82 -3.75 -5.69
C VAL A 254 -7.45 -5.07 -6.18
N THR A 255 -6.67 -6.14 -6.21
CA THR A 255 -7.17 -7.47 -6.55
C THR A 255 -8.20 -7.98 -5.54
N GLN A 256 -7.93 -7.81 -4.24
CA GLN A 256 -8.86 -8.18 -3.17
C GLN A 256 -10.17 -7.38 -3.26
N PHE A 257 -10.12 -6.12 -3.68
CA PHE A 257 -11.31 -5.31 -3.97
C PHE A 257 -12.12 -5.89 -5.13
N LEU A 258 -11.47 -6.33 -6.22
CA LEU A 258 -12.13 -7.01 -7.34
C LEU A 258 -12.74 -8.35 -6.90
N GLU A 259 -12.06 -9.11 -6.04
CA GLU A 259 -12.60 -10.33 -5.44
C GLU A 259 -13.89 -10.05 -4.67
N THR A 260 -13.86 -9.06 -3.78
CA THR A 260 -15.03 -8.65 -2.98
C THR A 260 -16.17 -8.17 -3.87
N ARG A 261 -15.86 -7.41 -4.93
CA ARG A 261 -16.87 -6.84 -5.84
C ARG A 261 -17.50 -7.87 -6.77
N PHE A 262 -16.73 -8.82 -7.28
CA PHE A 262 -17.17 -9.72 -8.36
C PHE A 262 -17.26 -11.19 -7.97
N GLY A 263 -16.90 -11.56 -6.75
CA GLY A 263 -16.94 -12.94 -6.27
C GLY A 263 -15.92 -13.85 -6.96
N ILE A 264 -14.85 -13.29 -7.51
CA ILE A 264 -13.71 -14.06 -8.02
C ILE A 264 -12.72 -14.34 -6.88
N THR A 265 -11.78 -15.25 -7.09
CA THR A 265 -10.71 -15.52 -6.12
C THR A 265 -9.37 -15.63 -6.83
N GLN A 266 -8.39 -14.84 -6.43
CA GLN A 266 -7.01 -14.97 -6.88
C GLN A 266 -6.21 -15.77 -5.86
N THR A 267 -5.92 -17.01 -6.22
CA THR A 267 -5.27 -17.99 -5.34
C THR A 267 -3.78 -17.71 -5.13
N GLU A 268 -3.17 -16.88 -5.97
CA GLU A 268 -1.74 -16.58 -5.96
C GLU A 268 -1.36 -15.47 -4.97
N ILE A 269 -2.34 -14.83 -4.31
CA ILE A 269 -2.05 -13.90 -3.22
C ILE A 269 -1.72 -14.70 -1.96
N ASP A 270 -0.49 -14.51 -1.46
CA ASP A 270 -0.04 -15.17 -0.24
C ASP A 270 -0.96 -14.86 0.96
N PRO A 271 -1.29 -15.84 1.82
CA PRO A 271 -2.10 -15.62 3.01
C PRO A 271 -1.56 -14.53 3.94
N TRP A 272 -0.23 -14.37 4.04
CA TRP A 272 0.35 -13.30 4.83
C TRP A 272 -0.05 -11.92 4.29
N ARG A 273 0.00 -11.69 2.97
CA ARG A 273 -0.44 -10.42 2.37
C ARG A 273 -1.90 -10.12 2.68
N ARG A 274 -2.76 -11.13 2.65
CA ARG A 274 -4.18 -11.00 3.05
C ARG A 274 -4.37 -10.69 4.53
N THR A 275 -3.41 -11.05 5.36
CA THR A 275 -3.43 -10.76 6.79
C THR A 275 -3.03 -9.31 7.08
N VAL A 276 -2.01 -8.78 6.40
CA VAL A 276 -1.47 -7.45 6.67
C VAL A 276 -2.08 -6.35 5.82
N SER A 277 -2.67 -6.68 4.66
CA SER A 277 -3.24 -5.71 3.72
C SER A 277 -4.76 -5.84 3.62
N GLY A 278 -5.46 -4.71 3.71
CA GLY A 278 -6.91 -4.65 3.52
C GLY A 278 -7.32 -4.73 2.06
N ASP A 279 -8.63 -4.88 1.83
CA ASP A 279 -9.27 -5.02 0.51
C ASP A 279 -9.81 -3.70 -0.07
N LEU A 280 -9.35 -2.56 0.40
CA LEU A 280 -9.79 -1.19 0.08
C LEU A 280 -11.20 -0.82 0.54
N THR A 281 -12.06 -1.73 0.97
CA THR A 281 -13.47 -1.43 1.28
C THR A 281 -13.61 -0.37 2.39
N SER A 282 -12.68 -0.30 3.34
CA SER A 282 -12.66 0.71 4.41
C SER A 282 -12.47 2.15 3.91
N ALA A 283 -11.95 2.33 2.70
CA ALA A 283 -11.78 3.66 2.10
C ALA A 283 -13.11 4.24 1.58
N PHE A 284 -14.15 3.43 1.41
CA PHE A 284 -15.43 3.81 0.83
C PHE A 284 -16.52 4.03 1.88
N ASP A 285 -17.41 4.96 1.61
CA ASP A 285 -18.68 5.14 2.33
C ASP A 285 -19.82 4.77 1.38
N PHE A 286 -20.05 3.47 1.20
CA PHE A 286 -21.08 2.96 0.27
C PHE A 286 -22.51 3.37 0.66
N ALA A 287 -22.73 3.75 1.92
CA ALA A 287 -24.04 4.16 2.39
C ALA A 287 -24.41 5.60 1.94
N ASN A 288 -23.40 6.46 1.70
CA ASN A 288 -23.60 7.88 1.44
C ASN A 288 -22.91 8.33 0.16
N PRO A 289 -23.35 7.89 -1.04
CA PRO A 289 -22.76 8.33 -2.30
C PRO A 289 -23.00 9.83 -2.51
N ARG A 290 -22.00 10.53 -3.04
CA ARG A 290 -22.05 11.96 -3.31
C ARG A 290 -22.04 12.25 -4.81
N SER A 291 -22.63 13.37 -5.20
CA SER A 291 -22.54 13.85 -6.57
C SER A 291 -21.10 14.16 -6.96
N ARG A 292 -20.82 14.12 -8.25
CA ARG A 292 -19.49 14.47 -8.77
C ARG A 292 -19.11 15.90 -8.38
N PRO A 293 -17.86 16.14 -7.96
CA PRO A 293 -17.34 17.49 -7.80
C PRO A 293 -17.09 18.14 -9.17
N THR A 294 -17.08 19.47 -9.21
CA THR A 294 -16.58 20.20 -10.39
C THR A 294 -15.05 20.17 -10.36
N LEU A 295 -14.45 19.62 -11.41
CA LEU A 295 -13.00 19.59 -11.54
C LEU A 295 -12.51 20.85 -12.25
N ALA A 296 -11.43 21.43 -11.72
CA ALA A 296 -10.70 22.46 -12.43
C ALA A 296 -9.94 21.82 -13.62
N ARG A 297 -9.93 22.50 -14.77
CA ARG A 297 -9.14 22.04 -15.90
C ARG A 297 -7.65 22.20 -15.57
N PRO A 298 -6.81 21.17 -15.75
CA PRO A 298 -5.38 21.30 -15.51
C PRO A 298 -4.74 22.31 -16.48
N GLN A 299 -3.63 22.88 -16.05
CA GLN A 299 -2.82 23.71 -16.94
C GLN A 299 -2.24 22.85 -18.07
N PRO A 300 -2.02 23.41 -19.27
CA PRO A 300 -1.32 22.68 -20.33
C PRO A 300 0.02 22.16 -19.83
N THR A 301 0.34 20.90 -20.17
CA THR A 301 1.65 20.31 -19.88
C THR A 301 2.73 21.05 -20.66
N PRO A 302 3.76 21.61 -20.02
CA PRO A 302 4.89 22.19 -20.74
C PRO A 302 5.67 21.09 -21.49
N PRO A 303 6.41 21.44 -22.56
CA PRO A 303 7.34 20.51 -23.17
C PRO A 303 8.31 19.94 -22.11
N LEU A 304 8.63 18.64 -22.22
CA LEU A 304 9.66 18.05 -21.36
C LEU A 304 11.02 18.68 -21.70
N GLU A 305 11.73 19.09 -20.66
CA GLU A 305 13.13 19.47 -20.78
C GLU A 305 13.97 18.24 -21.15
N PRO A 306 15.13 18.42 -21.80
CA PRO A 306 16.07 17.33 -21.98
C PRO A 306 16.40 16.65 -20.65
N ARG A 307 16.71 15.35 -20.68
CA ARG A 307 17.06 14.57 -19.48
C ARG A 307 18.05 15.36 -18.61
N TRP A 308 17.62 15.56 -17.39
CA TRP A 308 18.33 16.36 -16.42
C TRP A 308 18.52 15.54 -15.14
N THR A 309 19.76 15.49 -14.65
CA THR A 309 20.07 14.83 -13.37
C THR A 309 20.29 15.94 -12.34
N PRO A 310 19.31 16.22 -11.46
CA PRO A 310 19.45 17.27 -10.48
C PRO A 310 20.54 16.91 -9.46
N THR A 311 21.30 17.91 -9.07
CA THR A 311 22.17 17.79 -7.91
C THR A 311 21.33 17.97 -6.64
N PRO A 312 21.43 17.10 -5.64
CA PRO A 312 20.76 17.31 -4.37
C PRO A 312 21.07 18.68 -3.78
N PRO A 313 20.12 19.37 -3.13
CA PRO A 313 20.40 20.66 -2.50
C PRO A 313 21.47 20.50 -1.41
N THR A 314 22.30 21.52 -1.23
CA THR A 314 23.35 21.52 -0.19
C THR A 314 22.77 21.51 1.22
N GLU A 315 21.61 22.12 1.40
CA GLU A 315 20.85 22.07 2.65
C GLU A 315 19.70 21.08 2.53
N GLN A 316 19.90 19.91 3.10
CA GLN A 316 18.87 18.86 3.13
C GLN A 316 18.18 18.86 4.48
N ARG A 317 16.85 18.79 4.47
CA ARG A 317 16.03 18.67 5.68
C ARG A 317 14.78 17.83 5.39
N MET A 318 14.27 17.19 6.41
CA MET A 318 13.01 16.47 6.31
C MET A 318 11.87 17.42 5.92
N PRO A 319 10.98 17.01 5.01
CA PRO A 319 9.76 17.77 4.74
C PRO A 319 8.94 17.93 6.01
N LEU A 320 8.32 19.09 6.17
CA LEU A 320 7.35 19.31 7.22
C LEU A 320 5.95 18.99 6.69
N GLN A 321 5.16 18.31 7.51
CA GLN A 321 3.77 18.08 7.18
C GLN A 321 3.01 19.42 7.11
N GLU A 322 2.11 19.54 6.15
CA GLU A 322 1.19 20.67 6.07
C GLU A 322 0.35 20.77 7.34
N SER A 323 0.15 22.01 7.84
CA SER A 323 -0.68 22.25 8.99
C SER A 323 -2.16 21.91 8.74
N GLY A 324 -2.87 21.54 9.79
CA GLY A 324 -4.29 21.22 9.77
C GLY A 324 -4.59 19.72 9.78
N THR A 325 -5.87 19.40 9.74
CA THR A 325 -6.38 18.03 9.75
C THR A 325 -7.20 17.75 8.50
N ARG A 326 -7.29 16.48 8.11
CA ARG A 326 -8.17 16.00 7.04
C ARG A 326 -9.18 15.02 7.64
N PRO A 327 -10.38 14.90 7.07
CA PRO A 327 -11.29 13.84 7.51
C PRO A 327 -10.64 12.49 7.31
N ALA A 328 -10.79 11.57 8.27
CA ALA A 328 -10.20 10.24 8.24
C ALA A 328 -11.27 9.16 8.31
N ARG A 329 -11.05 8.07 7.57
CA ARG A 329 -11.88 6.87 7.65
C ARG A 329 -11.60 6.11 8.94
N ALA A 330 -12.62 5.45 9.47
CA ALA A 330 -12.45 4.53 10.58
C ALA A 330 -11.56 3.34 10.16
N LEU A 331 -10.71 2.92 11.08
CA LEU A 331 -9.82 1.79 10.87
C LEU A 331 -10.37 0.53 11.54
N PRO A 332 -10.07 -0.66 10.99
CA PRO A 332 -10.48 -1.92 11.60
C PRO A 332 -9.52 -2.37 12.73
N TYR A 333 -8.63 -1.52 13.19
CA TYR A 333 -7.62 -1.80 14.21
C TYR A 333 -7.96 -1.12 15.55
N GLN A 334 -7.59 -1.75 16.66
CA GLN A 334 -7.53 -1.08 17.97
C GLN A 334 -6.34 -1.66 18.73
N PRO A 335 -5.11 -1.28 18.36
CA PRO A 335 -3.91 -1.79 19.02
C PRO A 335 -3.74 -1.16 20.40
N ASP A 336 -3.20 -1.95 21.33
CA ASP A 336 -2.68 -1.54 22.61
C ASP A 336 -1.49 -2.39 23.01
N ALA A 337 -0.66 -1.90 23.94
CA ALA A 337 0.37 -2.69 24.54
C ALA A 337 0.80 -2.14 25.91
N TYR A 338 1.20 -3.03 26.78
CA TYR A 338 1.80 -2.73 28.08
C TYR A 338 2.90 -3.74 28.43
N THR A 339 3.67 -3.46 29.48
CA THR A 339 4.74 -4.32 29.91
C THR A 339 4.62 -4.70 31.37
N THR A 340 5.04 -5.94 31.69
CA THR A 340 5.26 -6.42 33.06
C THR A 340 6.70 -6.89 33.23
N VAL A 341 7.28 -6.58 34.39
CA VAL A 341 8.65 -6.96 34.71
C VAL A 341 8.62 -8.15 35.68
N ASN A 342 9.49 -9.12 35.44
CA ASN A 342 9.82 -10.14 36.41
C ASN A 342 11.21 -9.87 37.01
N PRO A 343 11.29 -9.29 38.24
CA PRO A 343 12.57 -8.94 38.84
C PRO A 343 13.45 -10.18 39.20
N GLU A 344 12.83 -11.32 39.43
CA GLU A 344 13.54 -12.57 39.81
C GLU A 344 14.34 -13.13 38.62
N THR A 345 13.72 -13.13 37.45
CA THR A 345 14.37 -13.63 36.22
C THR A 345 15.09 -12.54 35.43
N GLY A 346 14.88 -11.26 35.76
CA GLY A 346 15.41 -10.15 34.98
C GLY A 346 14.81 -10.06 33.58
N SER A 347 13.55 -10.47 33.40
CA SER A 347 12.86 -10.46 32.12
C SER A 347 11.73 -9.42 32.08
N LEU A 348 11.41 -8.98 30.89
CA LEU A 348 10.30 -8.10 30.57
C LEU A 348 9.33 -8.84 29.63
N THR A 349 8.05 -8.87 29.98
CA THR A 349 7.01 -9.33 29.05
C THR A 349 6.31 -8.14 28.45
N VAL A 350 6.25 -8.09 27.12
CA VAL A 350 5.47 -7.13 26.34
C VAL A 350 4.15 -7.81 25.97
N HIS A 351 3.05 -7.28 26.51
CA HIS A 351 1.70 -7.73 26.18
C HIS A 351 1.17 -6.91 25.04
N LEU A 352 0.87 -7.55 23.92
CA LEU A 352 0.37 -6.95 22.70
C LEU A 352 -1.10 -7.30 22.54
N VAL A 353 -1.93 -6.31 22.25
CA VAL A 353 -3.37 -6.47 22.09
C VAL A 353 -3.85 -5.76 20.82
N ASN A 354 -4.73 -6.41 20.07
CA ASN A 354 -5.50 -5.76 19.02
C ASN A 354 -6.97 -6.18 19.16
N ALA A 355 -7.78 -5.30 19.67
CA ALA A 355 -9.23 -5.49 19.83
C ALA A 355 -10.03 -5.12 18.58
N GLY A 356 -9.37 -4.81 17.46
CA GLY A 356 -10.01 -4.51 16.19
C GLY A 356 -10.56 -5.74 15.46
N ALA A 357 -11.17 -5.51 14.30
CA ALA A 357 -11.77 -6.55 13.47
C ALA A 357 -10.81 -7.16 12.42
N ALA A 358 -9.67 -6.51 12.17
CA ALA A 358 -8.65 -6.97 11.25
C ALA A 358 -7.29 -7.07 11.94
N SER A 359 -6.41 -7.91 11.42
CA SER A 359 -5.03 -8.01 11.89
C SER A 359 -4.30 -6.68 11.68
N THR A 360 -3.44 -6.32 12.63
CA THR A 360 -2.55 -5.17 12.55
C THR A 360 -1.10 -5.61 12.61
N HIS A 361 -0.23 -4.93 11.86
CA HIS A 361 1.21 -5.15 11.94
C HIS A 361 1.82 -4.23 13.00
N LEU A 362 2.56 -4.82 13.95
CA LEU A 362 3.30 -4.09 14.97
C LEU A 362 4.80 -4.42 14.86
N ALA A 363 5.65 -3.44 15.11
CA ALA A 363 7.09 -3.62 15.11
C ALA A 363 7.70 -3.10 16.42
N LEU A 364 8.44 -3.98 17.14
CA LEU A 364 9.11 -3.70 18.39
C LEU A 364 10.60 -3.48 18.16
N TYR A 365 11.10 -2.31 18.49
CA TYR A 365 12.48 -1.88 18.30
C TYR A 365 13.25 -1.86 19.61
N PRO A 366 14.47 -2.43 19.68
CA PRO A 366 15.35 -2.36 20.84
C PRO A 366 16.24 -1.11 20.77
N TYR A 367 16.46 -0.47 21.92
CA TYR A 367 17.38 0.67 22.03
C TYR A 367 18.41 0.52 23.16
N ALA A 368 18.32 -0.53 23.96
CA ALA A 368 19.30 -0.85 25.03
C ALA A 368 19.95 -2.23 24.82
N GLY A 369 19.90 -2.78 23.61
CA GLY A 369 20.53 -4.05 23.27
C GLY A 369 19.73 -5.30 23.71
N GLU A 370 18.42 -5.18 23.80
CA GLU A 370 17.54 -6.27 24.26
C GLU A 370 17.53 -7.46 23.28
N PHE A 371 17.69 -7.18 22.00
CA PHE A 371 17.80 -8.17 20.91
C PHE A 371 18.42 -7.51 19.67
N ASP A 372 18.90 -8.33 18.71
CA ASP A 372 19.69 -7.86 17.58
C ASP A 372 18.87 -7.22 16.44
N GLU A 373 17.67 -7.74 16.17
CA GLU A 373 16.79 -7.27 15.09
C GLU A 373 15.41 -6.92 15.62
N PRO A 374 14.71 -5.91 15.06
CA PRO A 374 13.32 -5.62 15.41
C PRO A 374 12.42 -6.85 15.31
N ARG A 375 11.51 -7.00 16.28
CA ARG A 375 10.50 -8.07 16.28
C ARG A 375 9.23 -7.58 15.62
N HIS A 376 8.62 -8.39 14.79
CA HIS A 376 7.43 -8.07 14.02
C HIS A 376 6.28 -9.00 14.37
N TYR A 377 5.07 -8.46 14.46
CA TYR A 377 3.87 -9.19 14.87
C TYR A 377 2.72 -8.84 13.94
N ASP A 378 2.05 -9.87 13.40
CA ASP A 378 0.78 -9.74 12.69
C ASP A 378 -0.31 -10.17 13.66
N LEU A 379 -0.99 -9.21 14.27
CA LEU A 379 -1.78 -9.42 15.48
C LEU A 379 -3.28 -9.23 15.27
N LEU A 380 -4.05 -10.27 15.59
CA LEU A 380 -5.48 -10.20 15.85
C LEU A 380 -5.73 -10.90 17.20
N GLY A 381 -6.26 -10.18 18.19
CA GLY A 381 -6.37 -10.66 19.55
C GLY A 381 -5.16 -10.29 20.41
N GLU A 382 -4.57 -11.22 21.12
CA GLU A 382 -3.53 -10.97 22.15
C GLU A 382 -2.32 -11.89 21.92
N VAL A 383 -1.13 -11.35 22.15
CA VAL A 383 0.15 -12.09 22.13
C VAL A 383 1.08 -11.53 23.22
N ASP A 384 1.73 -12.40 23.95
CA ASP A 384 2.78 -12.06 24.91
C ASP A 384 4.14 -12.39 24.34
N ASP A 385 5.08 -11.43 24.41
CA ASP A 385 6.48 -11.65 24.05
C ASP A 385 7.39 -11.36 25.23
N THR A 386 8.14 -12.37 25.69
CA THR A 386 9.07 -12.24 26.81
C THR A 386 10.49 -12.00 26.31
N VAL A 387 11.06 -10.89 26.78
CA VAL A 387 12.41 -10.45 26.49
C VAL A 387 13.30 -10.72 27.69
N ALA A 388 14.32 -11.56 27.52
CA ALA A 388 15.36 -11.75 28.53
C ALA A 388 16.36 -10.58 28.41
N LEU A 389 16.63 -9.89 29.52
CA LEU A 389 17.50 -8.70 29.54
C LEU A 389 18.86 -9.08 30.13
N SER A 390 19.94 -8.83 29.36
CA SER A 390 21.31 -9.09 29.83
C SER A 390 21.76 -8.08 30.90
N ASP A 391 21.38 -6.81 30.71
CA ASP A 391 21.85 -5.68 31.53
C ASP A 391 20.80 -5.11 32.47
N ARG A 392 19.67 -5.80 32.63
CA ARG A 392 18.54 -5.39 33.46
C ARG A 392 17.87 -4.07 33.07
N VAL A 393 18.45 -3.32 32.16
CA VAL A 393 17.88 -2.08 31.61
C VAL A 393 17.16 -2.40 30.30
N TYR A 394 16.07 -1.70 30.05
CA TYR A 394 15.32 -1.82 28.79
C TYR A 394 14.90 -0.46 28.27
N SER A 395 14.93 -0.34 26.95
CA SER A 395 14.39 0.81 26.20
C SER A 395 13.82 0.30 24.89
N LEU A 396 12.51 0.15 24.83
CA LEU A 396 11.78 -0.43 23.70
C LEU A 396 10.80 0.56 23.12
N THR A 397 10.66 0.58 21.80
CA THR A 397 9.61 1.30 21.11
C THR A 397 8.80 0.35 20.25
N LEU A 398 7.50 0.30 20.47
CA LEU A 398 6.53 -0.41 19.65
C LEU A 398 5.83 0.57 18.72
N LEU A 399 5.88 0.30 17.41
CA LEU A 399 5.22 1.08 16.38
C LEU A 399 4.12 0.26 15.71
N GLY A 400 3.08 0.95 15.27
CA GLY A 400 1.97 0.38 14.50
C GLY A 400 1.36 1.39 13.52
N PRO A 401 0.31 1.00 12.78
CA PRO A 401 -0.30 1.87 11.80
C PRO A 401 -0.95 3.10 12.45
N ASN A 402 -1.19 4.13 11.64
CA ASN A 402 -1.87 5.38 12.06
C ASN A 402 -1.23 6.06 13.27
N GLY A 403 0.13 6.09 13.35
CA GLY A 403 0.85 6.76 14.42
C GLY A 403 0.77 6.07 15.79
N PHE A 404 0.28 4.83 15.87
CA PHE A 404 0.32 4.06 17.12
C PHE A 404 1.76 3.89 17.60
N ARG A 405 2.02 4.31 18.84
CA ARG A 405 3.33 4.21 19.48
C ARG A 405 3.22 3.92 20.95
N ARG A 406 4.07 3.01 21.43
CA ARG A 406 4.33 2.76 22.85
C ARG A 406 5.84 2.80 23.08
N GLU A 407 6.27 3.52 24.11
CA GLU A 407 7.67 3.50 24.57
C GLU A 407 7.71 2.95 25.99
N PHE A 408 8.66 2.07 26.22
CA PHE A 408 8.87 1.43 27.51
C PHE A 408 10.35 1.55 27.89
N SER A 409 10.68 2.28 28.94
CA SER A 409 12.01 2.31 29.49
C SER A 409 12.02 2.14 30.99
N GLY A 410 13.13 1.63 31.53
CA GLY A 410 13.34 1.34 32.95
C GLY A 410 14.35 0.24 33.21
N ALA A 411 14.37 -0.27 34.43
CA ALA A 411 15.22 -1.39 34.83
C ALA A 411 14.43 -2.43 35.64
N THR A 412 14.82 -3.70 35.54
CA THR A 412 14.13 -4.81 36.21
C THR A 412 14.39 -4.90 37.72
N ASP A 413 15.36 -4.14 38.24
CA ASP A 413 15.72 -4.08 39.66
C ASP A 413 15.57 -2.67 40.25
N SER A 414 14.94 -1.77 39.53
CA SER A 414 14.72 -0.38 39.94
C SER A 414 13.55 -0.25 40.95
N ALA A 415 13.36 0.97 41.44
CA ALA A 415 12.27 1.28 42.39
C ALA A 415 10.89 1.04 41.79
N ALA A 416 10.72 1.31 40.47
CA ALA A 416 9.47 1.15 39.74
C ALA A 416 9.35 -0.19 39.00
N ALA A 417 10.29 -1.14 39.18
CA ALA A 417 10.24 -2.45 38.52
C ALA A 417 8.91 -3.22 38.71
N SER A 418 8.24 -2.99 39.84
CA SER A 418 6.95 -3.64 40.16
C SER A 418 5.74 -2.70 39.90
N LEU A 419 5.91 -1.70 39.05
CA LEU A 419 4.82 -0.80 38.62
C LEU A 419 4.35 -1.19 37.20
N ASP A 420 3.17 -1.80 37.15
CA ASP A 420 2.52 -2.12 35.89
C ASP A 420 1.64 -0.96 35.45
N VAL A 421 1.79 -0.52 34.20
CA VAL A 421 0.96 0.53 33.59
C VAL A 421 0.20 -0.05 32.42
N SER A 422 -1.12 -0.08 32.52
CA SER A 422 -2.01 -0.59 31.47
C SER A 422 -3.11 0.40 31.15
N THR A 423 -3.82 0.18 30.04
CA THR A 423 -4.91 1.04 29.60
C THR A 423 -6.23 0.26 29.51
N THR A 424 -7.32 1.00 29.61
CA THR A 424 -8.66 0.53 29.28
C THR A 424 -9.28 1.53 28.31
N ILE A 425 -9.67 1.06 27.14
CA ILE A 425 -10.26 1.86 26.07
C ILE A 425 -11.77 1.64 26.06
N ASP A 426 -12.54 2.74 26.15
CA ASP A 426 -13.96 2.75 25.80
C ASP A 426 -14.11 3.36 24.40
N ALA A 427 -14.25 2.49 23.41
CA ALA A 427 -14.41 2.91 22.02
C ALA A 427 -15.68 3.74 21.79
N GLY A 428 -16.76 3.47 22.51
CA GLY A 428 -18.05 4.16 22.37
C GLY A 428 -17.95 5.65 22.68
N THR A 429 -17.26 5.98 23.76
CA THR A 429 -17.05 7.37 24.24
C THR A 429 -15.72 7.96 23.80
N ARG A 430 -14.84 7.18 23.17
CA ARG A 430 -13.42 7.51 22.90
C ARG A 430 -12.68 7.94 24.16
N ALA A 431 -12.93 7.24 25.27
CA ALA A 431 -12.25 7.49 26.53
C ALA A 431 -11.12 6.47 26.76
N LEU A 432 -10.00 6.96 27.27
CA LEU A 432 -8.85 6.15 27.70
C LEU A 432 -8.66 6.33 29.20
N VAL A 433 -8.61 5.22 29.93
CA VAL A 433 -8.26 5.21 31.37
C VAL A 433 -6.94 4.46 31.53
N LEU A 434 -5.93 5.17 32.00
CA LEU A 434 -4.66 4.60 32.42
C LEU A 434 -4.78 4.09 33.86
N THR A 435 -4.29 2.89 34.09
CA THR A 435 -4.21 2.25 35.40
C THR A 435 -2.76 1.95 35.73
N ALA A 436 -2.25 2.49 36.83
CA ALA A 436 -0.94 2.11 37.37
C ALA A 436 -1.14 1.25 38.61
N ASN A 437 -0.55 0.08 38.66
CA ASN A 437 -0.62 -0.91 39.73
C ASN A 437 0.74 -1.05 40.39
N ASN A 438 0.92 -0.53 41.59
CA ASN A 438 2.16 -0.70 42.36
C ASN A 438 2.09 -2.01 43.18
N SER A 439 2.58 -3.09 42.62
CA SER A 439 2.67 -4.40 43.30
C SER A 439 3.89 -4.52 44.22
N GLY A 440 4.77 -3.52 44.22
CA GLY A 440 5.99 -3.49 45.03
C GLY A 440 5.76 -3.20 46.50
N SER A 441 6.85 -3.21 47.26
CA SER A 441 6.87 -3.02 48.71
C SER A 441 7.04 -1.55 49.16
N ARG A 442 7.28 -0.62 48.19
CA ARG A 442 7.51 0.82 48.48
C ARG A 442 6.42 1.66 47.85
N ALA A 443 6.17 2.82 48.46
CA ALA A 443 5.30 3.83 47.83
C ALA A 443 6.04 4.51 46.70
N LEU A 444 5.32 4.81 45.60
CA LEU A 444 5.83 5.45 44.39
C LEU A 444 5.02 6.74 44.10
N SER A 445 5.69 7.79 43.67
CA SER A 445 5.10 9.02 43.21
C SER A 445 5.00 8.97 41.68
N VAL A 446 3.84 8.57 41.19
CA VAL A 446 3.54 8.39 39.75
C VAL A 446 2.97 9.70 39.20
N ASP A 447 3.59 10.19 38.13
CA ASP A 447 3.14 11.38 37.40
C ASP A 447 2.60 10.94 36.02
N VAL A 448 1.41 11.41 35.69
CA VAL A 448 0.81 11.22 34.34
C VAL A 448 0.44 12.60 33.80
N ASP A 449 1.23 13.11 32.87
CA ASP A 449 1.07 14.43 32.22
C ASP A 449 0.89 15.59 33.21
N GLY A 450 1.61 15.52 34.36
CA GLY A 450 1.55 16.53 35.45
C GLY A 450 0.52 16.24 36.54
N ASP A 451 -0.37 15.24 36.38
CA ASP A 451 -1.23 14.75 37.46
C ASP A 451 -0.47 13.72 38.32
N ARG A 452 0.16 14.24 39.39
CA ARG A 452 1.00 13.44 40.27
C ARG A 452 0.22 12.84 41.41
N ARG A 453 0.37 11.52 41.66
CA ARG A 453 -0.27 10.80 42.74
C ARG A 453 0.69 9.83 43.42
N LYS A 454 0.63 9.77 44.74
CA LYS A 454 1.40 8.84 45.54
C LYS A 454 0.63 7.52 45.70
N LEU A 455 1.20 6.45 45.16
CA LEU A 455 0.67 5.08 45.27
C LEU A 455 1.42 4.33 46.38
N ALA A 456 0.72 3.95 47.45
CA ALA A 456 1.27 3.09 48.49
C ALA A 456 1.63 1.69 47.91
N ALA A 457 2.39 0.91 48.63
CA ALA A 457 2.61 -0.51 48.35
C ALA A 457 1.27 -1.25 48.17
N GLY A 458 1.10 -2.00 47.11
CA GLY A 458 -0.12 -2.74 46.77
C GLY A 458 -1.28 -1.85 46.27
N ALA A 459 -1.09 -0.56 46.08
CA ALA A 459 -2.14 0.37 45.65
C ALA A 459 -2.23 0.51 44.14
N ARG A 460 -3.43 0.92 43.69
CA ARG A 460 -3.71 1.24 42.25
C ARG A 460 -4.13 2.72 42.14
N GLY A 461 -3.63 3.34 41.08
CA GLY A 461 -4.05 4.67 40.61
C GLY A 461 -4.74 4.57 39.25
N ARG A 462 -5.69 5.48 39.00
CA ARG A 462 -6.37 5.55 37.70
C ARG A 462 -6.42 7.01 37.24
N TRP A 463 -6.06 7.25 35.97
CA TRP A 463 -6.08 8.56 35.32
C TRP A 463 -6.96 8.51 34.08
N ALA A 464 -7.83 9.46 33.91
CA ALA A 464 -8.51 9.68 32.65
C ALA A 464 -7.55 10.44 31.73
N VAL A 465 -7.17 9.82 30.63
CA VAL A 465 -6.34 10.47 29.61
C VAL A 465 -7.24 11.18 28.62
N ALA A 466 -6.98 12.47 28.39
CA ALA A 466 -7.74 13.27 27.45
C ALA A 466 -7.55 12.74 26.01
N SER A 467 -8.64 12.65 25.26
CA SER A 467 -8.61 12.40 23.83
C SER A 467 -9.35 13.50 23.06
N VAL A 468 -8.80 13.90 21.93
CA VAL A 468 -9.42 14.87 21.03
C VAL A 468 -9.64 14.18 19.69
N ASP A 469 -10.89 14.09 19.26
CA ASP A 469 -11.27 13.35 18.04
C ASP A 469 -10.77 11.88 18.00
N GLY A 470 -10.53 11.30 19.17
CA GLY A 470 -9.98 9.96 19.35
C GLY A 470 -8.46 9.91 19.52
N TRP A 471 -7.73 10.97 19.19
CA TRP A 471 -6.28 11.04 19.39
C TRP A 471 -5.93 11.26 20.84
N TYR A 472 -4.98 10.48 21.37
CA TYR A 472 -4.48 10.60 22.72
C TYR A 472 -2.96 10.51 22.77
N GLN A 473 -2.40 11.16 23.77
CA GLN A 473 -1.03 11.02 24.20
C GLN A 473 -0.98 11.02 25.71
N ALA A 474 -0.14 10.19 26.30
CA ALA A 474 0.16 10.22 27.74
C ALA A 474 1.62 9.85 27.99
N ILE A 475 2.21 10.50 28.98
CA ILE A 475 3.55 10.21 29.48
C ILE A 475 3.44 9.87 30.96
N VAL A 476 4.01 8.73 31.35
CA VAL A 476 4.05 8.27 32.74
C VAL A 476 5.50 8.24 33.21
N THR A 477 5.77 8.88 34.33
CA THR A 477 7.08 8.87 35.00
C THR A 477 6.92 8.60 36.49
N VAL A 478 8.04 8.28 37.16
CA VAL A 478 8.08 8.00 38.60
C VAL A 478 9.23 8.78 39.23
N ASP A 479 8.94 9.56 40.30
CA ASP A 479 9.97 10.38 40.92
C ASP A 479 11.10 9.58 41.55
N GLU A 480 10.81 8.40 42.10
CA GLU A 480 11.77 7.50 42.73
C GLU A 480 12.56 6.70 41.75
N ASP A 481 12.25 6.80 40.42
CA ASP A 481 12.90 6.05 39.34
C ASP A 481 12.94 6.88 38.06
N PRO A 482 13.98 7.71 37.86
CA PRO A 482 14.10 8.57 36.67
C PRO A 482 14.22 7.83 35.34
N GLU A 483 14.66 6.56 35.37
CA GLU A 483 14.79 5.73 34.16
C GLU A 483 13.41 5.17 33.73
N PHE A 484 12.44 5.11 34.65
CA PHE A 484 11.11 4.60 34.33
C PHE A 484 10.32 5.62 33.53
N LYS A 485 9.94 5.22 32.32
CA LYS A 485 9.08 6.01 31.45
C LYS A 485 8.16 5.14 30.62
N ARG A 486 6.92 5.57 30.45
CA ARG A 486 5.97 5.02 29.49
C ARG A 486 5.44 6.15 28.63
N VAL A 487 5.46 5.98 27.31
CA VAL A 487 4.82 6.91 26.36
C VAL A 487 3.75 6.14 25.61
N LEU A 488 2.55 6.70 25.62
CA LEU A 488 1.39 6.14 24.96
C LEU A 488 0.88 7.16 23.95
N VAL A 489 0.87 6.80 22.66
CA VAL A 489 0.30 7.62 21.59
C VAL A 489 -0.56 6.72 20.71
N GLY A 490 -1.72 7.22 20.29
CA GLY A 490 -2.58 6.46 19.39
C GLY A 490 -3.93 7.14 19.16
N HIS A 491 -4.77 6.42 18.46
CA HIS A 491 -6.13 6.83 18.12
C HIS A 491 -7.14 5.76 18.58
N ILE A 492 -8.24 6.20 19.17
CA ILE A 492 -9.33 5.30 19.58
C ILE A 492 -10.34 5.20 18.44
N GLU A 493 -10.45 4.01 17.89
CA GLU A 493 -11.41 3.71 16.84
C GLU A 493 -12.79 3.37 17.41
N ASN A 494 -13.84 3.89 16.79
CA ASN A 494 -15.23 3.62 17.19
C ASN A 494 -16.14 3.31 15.99
N GLY A 495 -15.55 2.94 14.85
CA GLY A 495 -16.27 2.64 13.61
C GLY A 495 -16.84 3.87 12.89
N ARG A 496 -16.52 5.09 13.34
CA ARG A 496 -16.98 6.35 12.73
C ARG A 496 -15.79 7.12 12.17
N THR A 497 -16.06 7.98 11.21
CA THR A 497 -15.07 8.92 10.69
C THR A 497 -14.50 9.79 11.79
N SER A 498 -13.25 10.19 11.62
CA SER A 498 -12.48 11.04 12.51
C SER A 498 -11.71 12.08 11.70
N VAL A 499 -10.60 12.56 12.24
CA VAL A 499 -9.62 13.41 11.54
C VAL A 499 -8.26 12.76 11.55
N SER A 500 -7.41 13.12 10.59
CA SER A 500 -6.00 12.72 10.58
C SER A 500 -5.28 13.24 11.83
N GLN A 501 -4.12 12.67 12.13
CA GLN A 501 -3.33 13.13 13.27
C GLN A 501 -3.13 14.65 13.21
N PRO A 502 -3.44 15.38 14.30
CA PRO A 502 -3.13 16.80 14.38
C PRO A 502 -1.61 17.03 14.32
N THR A 503 -1.20 18.05 13.60
CA THR A 503 0.22 18.48 13.51
C THR A 503 0.53 19.56 14.51
#